data_29bff1de67aec55fa51250bed6288269
#
_entry.id   29bff1de67aec55fa51250bed6288269
#
_cell.length_a   1.000
_cell.length_b   1.000
_cell.length_c   1.000
_cell.angle_alpha   90.00
_cell.angle_beta   90.00
_cell.angle_gamma   90.00
#
_symmetry.space_group_name_H-M   'P 1'
#
loop_
_entity.id
_entity.type
_entity.pdbx_description
1 polymer ?
#
loop_
_entity_poly.entity_id
_entity_poly.type
_entity_poly.pdbx_seq_one_letter_code
_entity_poly.pdbx_strand_id
1 'polypeptide(L)'
;MMDKIYAMKLFVRVAERESFSRAAEDIGLPKGSVSRQIQALEHQLGIRLLHRTTRRVQLTQDGMVYYERAKDLLSNLDELEGLFQPDPASISGKIRVDIPPCLANSLIMPRLPTFLHQYPGIALELCSSDRQVDLLREDFDCVVRTEPLHAPGILTRPLGKLRRVNCASPQYLARFGYPENLDDLASHAVVHYSLTPGVSSPGFAFETPHGMQWVKIGGMLTVNSTETWHTACLAGLGIIQTPRIAVREALRAGTLIEILPQYRAAPLPVTLHYPHRRNLSRRVHLFMVWLTETIKEAAE
;
A
#
# COMPACT_ATOMS: atom_id res chain seq x y z
N MET A 1 14.58 4.57 -40.08
CA MET A 1 14.81 4.26 -38.65
C MET A 1 13.44 4.08 -38.01
N MET A 2 13.18 2.97 -37.29
CA MET A 2 11.89 2.74 -36.64
C MET A 2 11.77 3.67 -35.43
N ASP A 3 10.67 4.40 -35.32
CA ASP A 3 10.34 5.15 -34.10
C ASP A 3 9.89 4.12 -33.03
N LYS A 4 10.77 3.89 -32.05
CA LYS A 4 10.54 2.91 -30.98
C LYS A 4 9.35 3.29 -30.10
N ILE A 5 9.16 4.59 -29.81
CA ILE A 5 8.07 5.08 -28.98
C ILE A 5 6.75 4.82 -29.70
N TYR A 6 6.70 5.13 -30.98
CA TYR A 6 5.53 4.86 -31.78
C TYR A 6 5.21 3.36 -31.89
N ALA A 7 6.23 2.52 -32.08
CA ALA A 7 6.05 1.07 -32.09
C ALA A 7 5.56 0.51 -30.76
N MET A 8 6.03 1.06 -29.62
CA MET A 8 5.50 0.73 -28.28
C MET A 8 4.02 1.13 -28.15
N LYS A 9 3.65 2.37 -28.55
CA LYS A 9 2.24 2.82 -28.54
C LYS A 9 1.34 1.88 -29.35
N LEU A 10 1.79 1.47 -30.53
CA LEU A 10 1.07 0.49 -31.37
C LEU A 10 0.92 -0.88 -30.69
N PHE A 11 2.00 -1.39 -30.12
CA PHE A 11 2.00 -2.67 -29.41
C PHE A 11 1.03 -2.66 -28.22
N VAL A 12 1.08 -1.64 -27.36
CA VAL A 12 0.19 -1.49 -26.22
C VAL A 12 -1.26 -1.46 -26.71
N ARG A 13 -1.58 -0.70 -27.75
CA ARG A 13 -2.95 -0.63 -28.27
C ARG A 13 -3.43 -1.96 -28.84
N VAL A 14 -2.57 -2.72 -29.53
CA VAL A 14 -2.93 -4.07 -30.04
C VAL A 14 -3.17 -5.05 -28.89
N ALA A 15 -2.38 -4.98 -27.83
CA ALA A 15 -2.54 -5.80 -26.63
C ALA A 15 -3.87 -5.49 -25.92
N GLU A 16 -4.21 -4.21 -25.72
CA GLU A 16 -5.47 -3.77 -25.11
C GLU A 16 -6.72 -4.17 -25.90
N ARG A 17 -6.64 -4.12 -27.22
CA ARG A 17 -7.76 -4.46 -28.10
C ARG A 17 -7.84 -5.95 -28.45
N GLU A 18 -6.82 -6.72 -28.10
CA GLU A 18 -6.66 -8.13 -28.51
C GLU A 18 -6.88 -8.36 -30.01
N SER A 19 -6.66 -7.30 -30.81
CA SER A 19 -7.00 -7.27 -32.26
C SER A 19 -6.18 -6.23 -33.02
N PHE A 20 -5.46 -6.67 -34.04
CA PHE A 20 -4.76 -5.78 -34.96
C PHE A 20 -5.70 -4.86 -35.75
N SER A 21 -6.89 -5.35 -36.10
CA SER A 21 -7.86 -4.57 -36.88
C SER A 21 -8.45 -3.43 -36.07
N ARG A 22 -8.93 -3.72 -34.85
CA ARG A 22 -9.47 -2.70 -33.93
C ARG A 22 -8.42 -1.67 -33.52
N ALA A 23 -7.21 -2.11 -33.23
CA ALA A 23 -6.12 -1.19 -32.91
C ALA A 23 -5.74 -0.29 -34.09
N ALA A 24 -5.77 -0.83 -35.30
CA ALA A 24 -5.52 -0.07 -36.53
C ALA A 24 -6.62 0.99 -36.79
N GLU A 25 -7.88 0.63 -36.59
CA GLU A 25 -9.03 1.55 -36.68
C GLU A 25 -8.91 2.70 -35.67
N ASP A 26 -8.58 2.39 -34.38
CA ASP A 26 -8.39 3.40 -33.32
C ASP A 26 -7.32 4.45 -33.66
N ILE A 27 -6.28 4.04 -34.41
CA ILE A 27 -5.12 4.87 -34.71
C ILE A 27 -5.19 5.50 -36.11
N GLY A 28 -6.19 5.08 -36.92
CA GLY A 28 -6.35 5.56 -38.30
C GLY A 28 -5.29 5.03 -39.28
N LEU A 29 -4.76 3.82 -39.04
CA LEU A 29 -3.75 3.18 -39.88
C LEU A 29 -4.24 1.92 -40.56
N PRO A 30 -3.65 1.55 -41.72
CA PRO A 30 -3.88 0.24 -42.31
C PRO A 30 -3.37 -0.89 -41.38
N LYS A 31 -4.17 -1.96 -41.21
CA LYS A 31 -3.81 -3.15 -40.40
C LYS A 31 -2.43 -3.72 -40.73
N GLY A 32 -2.08 -3.78 -42.02
CA GLY A 32 -0.77 -4.27 -42.48
C GLY A 32 0.40 -3.41 -42.01
N SER A 33 0.18 -2.10 -41.78
CA SER A 33 1.18 -1.17 -41.27
C SER A 33 1.44 -1.44 -39.79
N VAL A 34 0.38 -1.58 -39.00
CA VAL A 34 0.48 -1.91 -37.57
C VAL A 34 1.19 -3.25 -37.37
N SER A 35 0.83 -4.28 -38.15
CA SER A 35 1.45 -5.59 -38.09
C SER A 35 2.95 -5.54 -38.42
N ARG A 36 3.35 -4.80 -39.45
CA ARG A 36 4.77 -4.64 -39.82
C ARG A 36 5.58 -3.91 -38.73
N GLN A 37 5.03 -2.87 -38.14
CA GLN A 37 5.69 -2.12 -37.05
C GLN A 37 5.94 -3.01 -35.83
N ILE A 38 4.95 -3.82 -35.41
CA ILE A 38 5.11 -4.74 -34.28
C ILE A 38 6.08 -5.87 -34.64
N GLN A 39 6.07 -6.40 -35.87
CA GLN A 39 7.08 -7.38 -36.29
C GLN A 39 8.49 -6.80 -36.24
N ALA A 40 8.68 -5.56 -36.67
CA ALA A 40 9.96 -4.88 -36.62
C ALA A 40 10.42 -4.67 -35.14
N LEU A 41 9.49 -4.37 -34.23
CA LEU A 41 9.76 -4.28 -32.80
C LEU A 41 10.20 -5.63 -32.22
N GLU A 42 9.44 -6.71 -32.48
CA GLU A 42 9.77 -8.08 -32.07
C GLU A 42 11.15 -8.52 -32.58
N HIS A 43 11.42 -8.23 -33.86
CA HIS A 43 12.72 -8.55 -34.50
C HIS A 43 13.88 -7.78 -33.83
N GLN A 44 13.69 -6.50 -33.52
CA GLN A 44 14.70 -5.69 -32.84
C GLN A 44 14.98 -6.15 -31.41
N LEU A 45 13.94 -6.64 -30.71
CA LEU A 45 14.07 -7.17 -29.35
C LEU A 45 14.58 -8.62 -29.33
N GLY A 46 14.52 -9.33 -30.46
CA GLY A 46 14.90 -10.74 -30.57
C GLY A 46 13.89 -11.69 -29.91
N ILE A 47 12.69 -11.21 -29.55
CA ILE A 47 11.66 -11.99 -28.85
C ILE A 47 10.30 -11.80 -29.52
N ARG A 48 9.38 -12.73 -29.30
CA ARG A 48 7.98 -12.58 -29.68
C ARG A 48 7.18 -12.02 -28.50
N LEU A 49 6.46 -10.94 -28.76
CA LEU A 49 5.59 -10.29 -27.78
C LEU A 49 4.15 -10.77 -27.88
N LEU A 50 3.72 -11.23 -29.08
CA LEU A 50 2.33 -11.63 -29.35
C LEU A 50 2.25 -13.04 -29.92
N HIS A 51 1.35 -13.85 -29.36
CA HIS A 51 0.83 -15.05 -30.01
C HIS A 51 -0.21 -14.64 -31.03
N ARG A 52 0.03 -14.98 -32.31
CA ARG A 52 -0.85 -14.66 -33.42
C ARG A 52 -1.61 -15.92 -33.80
N THR A 53 -2.88 -15.98 -33.48
CA THR A 53 -3.81 -16.94 -34.07
C THR A 53 -4.75 -16.18 -35.06
N THR A 54 -5.37 -16.91 -35.97
CA THR A 54 -6.31 -16.31 -36.92
C THR A 54 -7.55 -15.70 -36.27
N ARG A 55 -7.81 -16.03 -34.98
CA ARG A 55 -9.01 -15.61 -34.24
C ARG A 55 -8.74 -14.69 -33.06
N ARG A 56 -7.52 -14.72 -32.44
CA ARG A 56 -7.19 -13.90 -31.26
C ARG A 56 -5.72 -13.50 -31.26
N VAL A 57 -5.45 -12.35 -30.65
CA VAL A 57 -4.13 -11.86 -30.32
C VAL A 57 -3.98 -11.99 -28.81
N GLN A 58 -2.93 -12.67 -28.36
CA GLN A 58 -2.61 -12.82 -26.93
C GLN A 58 -1.16 -12.45 -26.68
N LEU A 59 -0.88 -11.91 -25.51
CA LEU A 59 0.49 -11.65 -25.07
C LEU A 59 1.24 -12.97 -24.80
N THR A 60 2.51 -13.02 -25.16
CA THR A 60 3.44 -14.02 -24.66
C THR A 60 3.83 -13.68 -23.21
N GLN A 61 4.58 -14.53 -22.52
CA GLN A 61 5.12 -14.21 -21.19
C GLN A 61 6.03 -12.97 -21.27
N ASP A 62 6.94 -12.92 -22.24
CA ASP A 62 7.79 -11.75 -22.51
C ASP A 62 6.96 -10.53 -22.92
N GLY A 63 5.91 -10.76 -23.74
CA GLY A 63 4.97 -9.73 -24.15
C GLY A 63 4.23 -9.08 -22.97
N MET A 64 3.89 -9.85 -21.93
CA MET A 64 3.25 -9.35 -20.73
C MET A 64 4.19 -8.44 -19.94
N VAL A 65 5.43 -8.88 -19.74
CA VAL A 65 6.47 -8.07 -19.09
C VAL A 65 6.73 -6.78 -19.89
N TYR A 66 6.88 -6.90 -21.22
CA TYR A 66 7.13 -5.75 -22.08
C TYR A 66 5.94 -4.78 -22.10
N TYR A 67 4.69 -5.30 -22.06
CA TYR A 67 3.46 -4.51 -22.03
C TYR A 67 3.41 -3.60 -20.80
N GLU A 68 3.62 -4.15 -19.60
CA GLU A 68 3.62 -3.37 -18.36
C GLU A 68 4.71 -2.29 -18.39
N ARG A 69 5.93 -2.64 -18.78
CA ARG A 69 7.05 -1.70 -18.85
C ARG A 69 6.86 -0.62 -19.94
N ALA A 70 6.28 -1.00 -21.08
CA ALA A 70 5.97 -0.05 -22.14
C ALA A 70 4.88 0.94 -21.72
N LYS A 71 3.86 0.50 -21.00
CA LYS A 71 2.82 1.40 -20.44
C LYS A 71 3.42 2.41 -19.47
N ASP A 72 4.27 1.97 -18.55
CA ASP A 72 4.93 2.85 -17.60
C ASP A 72 5.79 3.90 -18.32
N LEU A 73 6.57 3.48 -19.33
CA LEU A 73 7.42 4.39 -20.10
C LEU A 73 6.59 5.42 -20.89
N LEU A 74 5.52 4.97 -21.53
CA LEU A 74 4.62 5.84 -22.30
C LEU A 74 3.90 6.83 -21.39
N SER A 75 3.45 6.39 -20.22
CA SER A 75 2.87 7.27 -19.21
C SER A 75 3.86 8.32 -18.71
N ASN A 76 5.15 7.95 -18.52
CA ASN A 76 6.18 8.90 -18.15
C ASN A 76 6.48 9.91 -19.27
N LEU A 77 6.37 9.49 -20.53
CA LEU A 77 6.51 10.39 -21.68
C LEU A 77 5.35 11.37 -21.76
N ASP A 78 4.12 10.87 -21.63
CA ASP A 78 2.91 11.72 -21.61
C ASP A 78 2.95 12.71 -20.44
N GLU A 79 3.50 12.30 -19.29
CA GLU A 79 3.72 13.18 -18.16
C GLU A 79 4.78 14.27 -18.44
N LEU A 80 5.87 13.91 -19.15
CA LEU A 80 6.88 14.88 -19.58
C LEU A 80 6.27 15.93 -20.52
N GLU A 81 5.44 15.50 -21.45
CA GLU A 81 4.71 16.38 -22.38
C GLU A 81 3.67 17.23 -21.62
N GLY A 82 3.03 16.65 -20.60
CA GLY A 82 2.04 17.31 -19.75
C GLY A 82 2.61 18.26 -18.67
N LEU A 83 3.93 18.31 -18.47
CA LEU A 83 4.56 19.22 -17.48
C LEU A 83 4.21 20.69 -17.72
N PHE A 84 3.93 21.05 -18.95
CA PHE A 84 3.61 22.41 -19.38
C PHE A 84 2.10 22.68 -19.52
N GLN A 85 1.26 21.66 -19.20
CA GLN A 85 -0.20 21.76 -19.25
C GLN A 85 -0.73 21.78 -17.80
N PRO A 86 -1.48 22.81 -17.38
CA PRO A 86 -1.94 22.97 -16.01
C PRO A 86 -3.15 22.08 -15.62
N ASP A 87 -3.71 21.31 -16.56
CA ASP A 87 -4.94 20.55 -16.34
C ASP A 87 -4.70 19.29 -15.48
N PRO A 88 -5.35 19.17 -14.29
CA PRO A 88 -5.31 17.97 -13.46
C PRO A 88 -5.82 16.71 -14.19
N ALA A 89 -6.76 16.86 -15.13
CA ALA A 89 -7.30 15.74 -15.91
C ALA A 89 -6.28 15.12 -16.87
N SER A 90 -5.20 15.85 -17.21
CA SER A 90 -4.10 15.35 -18.05
C SER A 90 -3.16 14.39 -17.30
N ILE A 91 -3.26 14.32 -15.96
CA ILE A 91 -2.39 13.48 -15.14
C ILE A 91 -2.90 12.04 -15.17
N SER A 92 -2.10 11.16 -15.74
CA SER A 92 -2.48 9.76 -15.91
C SER A 92 -1.34 8.81 -15.57
N GLY A 93 -1.68 7.54 -15.44
CA GLY A 93 -0.74 6.45 -15.24
C GLY A 93 -0.92 5.71 -13.92
N LYS A 94 -0.09 4.68 -13.73
CA LYS A 94 -0.16 3.78 -12.59
C LYS A 94 0.70 4.29 -11.43
N ILE A 95 0.18 4.15 -10.22
CA ILE A 95 0.90 4.36 -8.97
C ILE A 95 0.83 3.05 -8.18
N ARG A 96 1.98 2.54 -7.72
CA ARG A 96 2.07 1.36 -6.86
C ARG A 96 2.49 1.77 -5.46
N VAL A 97 1.67 1.44 -4.47
CA VAL A 97 1.91 1.81 -3.08
C VAL A 97 1.63 0.65 -2.14
N ASP A 98 2.41 0.54 -1.06
CA ASP A 98 2.11 -0.38 0.04
C ASP A 98 1.88 0.42 1.33
N ILE A 99 0.73 0.16 1.98
CA ILE A 99 0.26 0.89 3.17
C ILE A 99 -0.19 -0.12 4.22
N PRO A 100 0.21 0.00 5.51
CA PRO A 100 -0.27 -0.89 6.55
C PRO A 100 -1.80 -0.97 6.60
N PRO A 101 -2.39 -2.17 6.83
CA PRO A 101 -3.85 -2.38 6.78
C PRO A 101 -4.64 -1.43 7.68
N CYS A 102 -4.13 -1.13 8.87
CA CYS A 102 -4.80 -0.22 9.79
C CYS A 102 -4.96 1.21 9.22
N LEU A 103 -3.95 1.71 8.48
CA LEU A 103 -4.02 3.01 7.82
C LEU A 103 -4.83 2.94 6.53
N ALA A 104 -4.61 1.89 5.73
CA ALA A 104 -5.34 1.70 4.48
C ALA A 104 -6.86 1.70 4.73
N ASN A 105 -7.34 0.83 5.64
CA ASN A 105 -8.77 0.66 5.89
C ASN A 105 -9.40 1.84 6.63
N SER A 106 -8.71 2.39 7.64
CA SER A 106 -9.31 3.40 8.52
C SER A 106 -9.17 4.84 8.00
N LEU A 107 -8.19 5.13 7.14
CA LEU A 107 -7.90 6.50 6.68
C LEU A 107 -7.98 6.65 5.17
N ILE A 108 -7.30 5.76 4.44
CA ILE A 108 -7.07 5.95 3.01
C ILE A 108 -8.32 5.58 2.23
N MET A 109 -8.87 4.36 2.41
CA MET A 109 -10.03 3.90 1.65
C MET A 109 -11.25 4.83 1.75
N PRO A 110 -11.62 5.39 2.94
CA PRO A 110 -12.74 6.30 3.02
C PRO A 110 -12.56 7.64 2.25
N ARG A 111 -11.30 8.05 2.01
CA ARG A 111 -10.96 9.33 1.34
C ARG A 111 -10.50 9.17 -0.10
N LEU A 112 -10.11 7.95 -0.47
CA LEU A 112 -9.58 7.64 -1.80
C LEU A 112 -10.53 7.98 -2.96
N PRO A 113 -11.87 7.81 -2.85
CA PRO A 113 -12.78 8.20 -3.91
C PRO A 113 -12.65 9.66 -4.34
N THR A 114 -12.42 10.57 -3.40
CA THR A 114 -12.25 12.02 -3.69
C THR A 114 -10.97 12.25 -4.52
N PHE A 115 -9.88 11.59 -4.16
CA PHE A 115 -8.62 11.68 -4.91
C PHE A 115 -8.77 11.12 -6.34
N LEU A 116 -9.35 9.94 -6.49
CA LEU A 116 -9.53 9.33 -7.82
C LEU A 116 -10.53 10.09 -8.68
N HIS A 117 -11.54 10.74 -8.09
CA HIS A 117 -12.44 11.61 -8.83
C HIS A 117 -11.72 12.87 -9.35
N GLN A 118 -10.82 13.43 -8.56
CA GLN A 118 -10.01 14.59 -8.96
C GLN A 118 -8.98 14.24 -10.05
N TYR A 119 -8.47 13.00 -10.06
CA TYR A 119 -7.45 12.51 -10.99
C TYR A 119 -7.90 11.23 -11.70
N PRO A 120 -8.88 11.30 -12.62
CA PRO A 120 -9.52 10.11 -13.22
C PRO A 120 -8.57 9.29 -14.11
N GLY A 121 -7.45 9.87 -14.56
CA GLY A 121 -6.41 9.18 -15.32
C GLY A 121 -5.45 8.34 -14.48
N ILE A 122 -5.51 8.45 -13.13
CA ILE A 122 -4.63 7.69 -12.25
C ILE A 122 -5.22 6.31 -11.95
N ALA A 123 -4.43 5.27 -12.19
CA ALA A 123 -4.69 3.91 -11.73
C ALA A 123 -3.85 3.61 -10.50
N LEU A 124 -4.48 3.34 -9.35
CA LEU A 124 -3.79 3.03 -8.09
C LEU A 124 -3.76 1.52 -7.85
N GLU A 125 -2.57 0.96 -7.73
CA GLU A 125 -2.33 -0.38 -7.21
C GLU A 125 -1.90 -0.27 -5.75
N LEU A 126 -2.84 -0.51 -4.85
CA LEU A 126 -2.60 -0.44 -3.41
C LEU A 126 -2.45 -1.83 -2.84
N CYS A 127 -1.24 -2.15 -2.40
CA CYS A 127 -0.97 -3.30 -1.56
C CYS A 127 -1.15 -2.92 -0.10
N SER A 128 -1.67 -3.85 0.69
CA SER A 128 -1.90 -3.61 2.11
C SER A 128 -1.36 -4.78 2.91
N SER A 129 -0.19 -4.55 3.53
CA SER A 129 0.48 -5.57 4.33
C SER A 129 1.28 -4.97 5.47
N ASP A 130 1.41 -5.75 6.55
CA ASP A 130 2.28 -5.40 7.68
C ASP A 130 3.72 -5.90 7.50
N ARG A 131 3.99 -6.67 6.41
CA ARG A 131 5.32 -7.23 6.14
C ARG A 131 6.32 -6.14 5.76
N GLN A 132 7.58 -6.40 5.99
CA GLN A 132 8.65 -5.61 5.37
C GLN A 132 8.69 -5.90 3.86
N VAL A 133 8.65 -4.86 3.05
CA VAL A 133 8.76 -4.93 1.60
C VAL A 133 10.11 -4.38 1.12
N ASP A 134 10.65 -4.96 0.06
CA ASP A 134 11.77 -4.36 -0.65
C ASP A 134 11.22 -3.39 -1.70
N LEU A 135 11.16 -2.11 -1.34
CA LEU A 135 10.58 -1.05 -2.15
C LEU A 135 11.16 -1.01 -3.58
N LEU A 136 12.47 -1.24 -3.72
CA LEU A 136 13.13 -1.17 -5.02
C LEU A 136 12.91 -2.43 -5.87
N ARG A 137 12.97 -3.62 -5.25
CA ARG A 137 12.78 -4.89 -5.96
C ARG A 137 11.33 -5.14 -6.34
N GLU A 138 10.41 -4.72 -5.47
CA GLU A 138 8.98 -4.89 -5.70
C GLU A 138 8.37 -3.74 -6.51
N ASP A 139 9.19 -2.76 -6.92
CA ASP A 139 8.83 -1.64 -7.81
C ASP A 139 7.67 -0.78 -7.27
N PHE A 140 7.68 -0.52 -5.96
CA PHE A 140 6.76 0.44 -5.36
C PHE A 140 7.23 1.88 -5.60
N ASP A 141 6.30 2.77 -5.91
CA ASP A 141 6.57 4.21 -6.01
C ASP A 141 6.77 4.84 -4.64
N CYS A 142 6.00 4.39 -3.65
CA CYS A 142 6.17 4.76 -2.25
C CYS A 142 5.57 3.71 -1.31
N VAL A 143 6.03 3.73 -0.06
CA VAL A 143 5.59 2.80 0.98
C VAL A 143 5.39 3.56 2.29
N VAL A 144 4.28 3.31 2.99
CA VAL A 144 4.05 3.84 4.33
C VAL A 144 4.41 2.76 5.36
N ARG A 145 5.10 3.14 6.42
CA ARG A 145 5.45 2.22 7.51
C ARG A 145 5.33 2.91 8.88
N THR A 146 5.11 2.08 9.89
CA THR A 146 5.14 2.48 11.29
C THR A 146 6.47 2.18 11.97
N GLU A 147 7.39 1.59 11.24
CA GLU A 147 8.76 1.33 11.64
C GLU A 147 9.73 1.98 10.65
N PRO A 148 10.90 2.44 11.11
CA PRO A 148 11.89 3.01 10.21
C PRO A 148 12.37 1.98 9.19
N LEU A 149 12.37 2.35 7.91
CA LEU A 149 12.99 1.57 6.85
C LEU A 149 14.36 2.21 6.53
N HIS A 150 15.43 1.52 6.88
CA HIS A 150 16.78 1.98 6.58
C HIS A 150 17.36 1.17 5.43
N ALA A 151 17.33 1.74 4.22
CA ALA A 151 17.97 1.12 3.06
C ALA A 151 18.65 2.18 2.18
N PRO A 152 19.80 1.86 1.57
CA PRO A 152 20.47 2.78 0.64
C PRO A 152 19.55 3.16 -0.52
N GLY A 153 19.56 4.43 -0.90
CA GLY A 153 18.76 4.93 -2.02
C GLY A 153 17.27 5.13 -1.73
N ILE A 154 16.85 5.05 -0.46
CA ILE A 154 15.48 5.35 -0.02
C ILE A 154 15.48 6.65 0.78
N LEU A 155 14.57 7.54 0.44
CA LEU A 155 14.26 8.73 1.22
C LEU A 155 13.12 8.43 2.19
N THR A 156 13.21 9.01 3.39
CA THR A 156 12.21 8.87 4.44
C THR A 156 11.64 10.24 4.81
N ARG A 157 10.32 10.33 4.85
CA ARG A 157 9.57 11.53 5.25
C ARG A 157 8.63 11.19 6.41
N PRO A 158 8.72 11.88 7.56
CA PRO A 158 7.77 11.68 8.65
C PRO A 158 6.38 12.21 8.25
N LEU A 159 5.34 11.43 8.54
CA LEU A 159 3.94 11.79 8.28
C LEU A 159 3.19 12.15 9.56
N GLY A 160 3.61 11.65 10.72
CA GLY A 160 2.98 11.89 12.01
C GLY A 160 3.20 10.73 12.98
N LYS A 161 2.36 10.67 14.02
CA LYS A 161 2.37 9.59 15.02
C LYS A 161 0.95 9.11 15.28
N LEU A 162 0.77 7.82 15.44
CA LEU A 162 -0.50 7.19 15.77
C LEU A 162 -0.56 6.89 17.27
N ARG A 163 -1.50 7.48 17.97
CA ARG A 163 -1.80 7.19 19.36
C ARG A 163 -2.21 5.73 19.53
N ARG A 164 -1.67 5.04 20.51
CA ARG A 164 -2.00 3.65 20.84
C ARG A 164 -3.00 3.58 21.99
N VAL A 165 -3.79 2.52 21.97
CA VAL A 165 -4.75 2.19 23.04
C VAL A 165 -4.59 0.74 23.43
N ASN A 166 -4.87 0.45 24.68
CA ASN A 166 -5.03 -0.89 25.20
C ASN A 166 -6.52 -1.20 25.19
N CYS A 167 -6.94 -2.30 24.63
CA CYS A 167 -8.35 -2.64 24.62
C CYS A 167 -8.61 -4.15 24.72
N ALA A 168 -9.79 -4.47 25.19
CA ALA A 168 -10.32 -5.82 25.29
C ALA A 168 -11.81 -5.81 24.97
N SER A 169 -12.38 -6.97 24.61
CA SER A 169 -13.82 -7.08 24.40
C SER A 169 -14.58 -7.17 25.74
N PRO A 170 -15.87 -6.73 25.81
CA PRO A 170 -16.71 -6.91 26.98
C PRO A 170 -16.79 -8.36 27.45
N GLN A 171 -16.83 -9.29 26.48
CA GLN A 171 -16.86 -10.73 26.80
C GLN A 171 -15.60 -11.20 27.53
N TYR A 172 -14.43 -10.71 27.13
CA TYR A 172 -13.18 -11.01 27.83
C TYR A 172 -13.19 -10.43 29.25
N LEU A 173 -13.59 -9.16 29.38
CA LEU A 173 -13.62 -8.46 30.67
C LEU A 173 -14.65 -9.04 31.65
N ALA A 174 -15.79 -9.52 31.15
CA ALA A 174 -16.78 -10.23 31.98
C ALA A 174 -16.23 -11.52 32.58
N ARG A 175 -15.29 -12.19 31.88
CA ARG A 175 -14.69 -13.45 32.34
C ARG A 175 -13.47 -13.27 33.24
N PHE A 176 -12.63 -12.28 32.96
CA PHE A 176 -11.31 -12.11 33.60
C PHE A 176 -11.22 -10.88 34.50
N GLY A 177 -12.27 -10.04 34.54
CA GLY A 177 -12.29 -8.78 35.27
C GLY A 177 -11.66 -7.60 34.50
N TYR A 178 -11.73 -6.42 35.08
CA TYR A 178 -11.13 -5.19 34.57
C TYR A 178 -9.79 -4.98 35.24
N PRO A 179 -8.66 -4.93 34.51
CA PRO A 179 -7.38 -4.59 35.12
C PRO A 179 -7.36 -3.08 35.47
N GLU A 180 -7.05 -2.72 36.69
CA GLU A 180 -6.95 -1.33 37.18
C GLU A 180 -5.50 -0.83 37.20
N ASN A 181 -4.55 -1.76 37.33
CA ASN A 181 -3.11 -1.48 37.42
C ASN A 181 -2.30 -2.57 36.68
N LEU A 182 -0.97 -2.40 36.63
CA LEU A 182 -0.07 -3.32 35.94
C LEU A 182 0.05 -4.70 36.59
N ASP A 183 -0.15 -4.79 37.90
CA ASP A 183 -0.02 -6.05 38.67
C ASP A 183 -1.19 -6.99 38.32
N ASP A 184 -2.37 -6.43 38.04
CA ASP A 184 -3.55 -7.19 37.64
C ASP A 184 -3.32 -7.95 36.32
N LEU A 185 -2.39 -7.47 35.46
CA LEU A 185 -2.04 -8.12 34.22
C LEU A 185 -1.51 -9.55 34.40
N ALA A 186 -1.06 -9.92 35.57
CA ALA A 186 -0.63 -11.29 35.88
C ALA A 186 -1.76 -12.33 35.71
N SER A 187 -3.04 -11.92 35.88
CA SER A 187 -4.23 -12.75 35.67
C SER A 187 -4.85 -12.63 34.30
N HIS A 188 -4.27 -11.81 33.42
CA HIS A 188 -4.75 -11.56 32.08
C HIS A 188 -3.88 -12.19 30.99
N ALA A 189 -4.40 -12.20 29.77
CA ALA A 189 -3.68 -12.66 28.59
C ALA A 189 -3.71 -11.58 27.50
N VAL A 190 -2.62 -11.49 26.72
CA VAL A 190 -2.58 -10.69 25.50
C VAL A 190 -2.69 -11.59 24.26
N VAL A 191 -3.25 -11.05 23.19
CA VAL A 191 -3.03 -11.60 21.85
C VAL A 191 -1.72 -11.00 21.36
N HIS A 192 -0.72 -11.85 21.19
CA HIS A 192 0.60 -11.42 20.74
C HIS A 192 0.57 -11.08 19.25
N TYR A 193 1.30 -10.02 18.90
CA TYR A 193 1.52 -9.63 17.52
C TYR A 193 3.00 -9.73 17.16
N SER A 194 3.33 -10.47 16.13
CA SER A 194 4.70 -10.61 15.64
C SER A 194 4.72 -10.83 14.13
N LEU A 195 5.45 -10.00 13.39
CA LEU A 195 5.64 -10.15 11.94
C LEU A 195 6.53 -11.35 11.60
N THR A 196 7.38 -11.77 12.52
CA THR A 196 8.32 -12.87 12.34
C THR A 196 7.88 -14.06 13.15
N PRO A 197 7.56 -15.21 12.53
CA PRO A 197 7.24 -16.43 13.25
C PRO A 197 8.36 -16.85 14.20
N GLY A 198 7.99 -17.28 15.42
CA GLY A 198 8.94 -17.73 16.44
C GLY A 198 9.59 -16.61 17.27
N VAL A 199 9.37 -15.35 16.92
CA VAL A 199 9.81 -14.22 17.74
C VAL A 199 8.74 -13.92 18.80
N SER A 200 9.11 -14.04 20.06
CA SER A 200 8.21 -13.75 21.18
C SER A 200 8.00 -12.25 21.34
N SER A 201 6.76 -11.85 21.60
CA SER A 201 6.44 -10.49 22.03
C SER A 201 7.06 -10.22 23.40
N PRO A 202 7.62 -9.02 23.65
CA PRO A 202 8.17 -8.66 24.97
C PRO A 202 7.10 -8.53 26.06
N GLY A 203 5.80 -8.53 25.71
CA GLY A 203 4.68 -8.42 26.61
C GLY A 203 3.87 -7.13 26.42
N PHE A 204 3.24 -6.67 27.50
CA PHE A 204 2.47 -5.43 27.53
C PHE A 204 3.41 -4.22 27.66
N ALA A 205 3.38 -3.34 26.69
CA ALA A 205 4.25 -2.17 26.59
C ALA A 205 3.60 -0.93 27.22
N PHE A 206 4.35 -0.10 27.91
CA PHE A 206 3.90 1.20 28.41
C PHE A 206 5.04 2.22 28.46
N GLU A 207 4.70 3.49 28.32
CA GLU A 207 5.65 4.59 28.35
C GLU A 207 5.81 5.13 29.76
N THR A 208 7.04 5.41 30.14
CA THR A 208 7.40 6.08 31.39
C THR A 208 8.29 7.28 31.11
N PRO A 209 8.55 8.19 32.10
CA PRO A 209 9.54 9.26 31.91
C PRO A 209 10.95 8.76 31.57
N HIS A 210 11.24 7.48 31.85
CA HIS A 210 12.54 6.84 31.58
C HIS A 210 12.54 6.02 30.28
N GLY A 211 11.46 6.09 29.48
CA GLY A 211 11.30 5.39 28.22
C GLY A 211 10.29 4.25 28.28
N MET A 212 10.30 3.44 27.22
CA MET A 212 9.40 2.28 27.10
C MET A 212 9.77 1.17 28.09
N GLN A 213 8.77 0.64 28.75
CA GLN A 213 8.88 -0.53 29.63
C GLN A 213 7.88 -1.61 29.21
N TRP A 214 8.10 -2.83 29.68
CA TRP A 214 7.26 -3.99 29.36
C TRP A 214 6.96 -4.80 30.62
N VAL A 215 5.68 -5.18 30.75
CA VAL A 215 5.24 -6.20 31.71
C VAL A 215 5.12 -7.51 30.96
N LYS A 216 5.80 -8.54 31.47
CA LYS A 216 5.66 -9.90 30.93
C LYS A 216 4.25 -10.39 31.22
N ILE A 217 3.51 -10.74 30.19
CA ILE A 217 2.14 -11.24 30.26
C ILE A 217 1.99 -12.42 29.33
N GLY A 218 1.23 -13.43 29.75
CA GLY A 218 0.95 -14.63 28.96
C GLY A 218 -0.02 -14.36 27.81
N GLY A 219 -0.07 -15.32 26.90
CA GLY A 219 -1.04 -15.36 25.80
C GLY A 219 -0.89 -16.65 25.01
N MET A 220 -2.00 -17.23 24.58
CA MET A 220 -2.00 -18.49 23.85
C MET A 220 -2.01 -18.32 22.33
N LEU A 221 -2.17 -17.07 21.84
CA LEU A 221 -2.28 -16.77 20.42
C LEU A 221 -1.25 -15.71 20.04
N THR A 222 -0.50 -16.00 18.97
CA THR A 222 0.36 -15.04 18.27
C THR A 222 -0.11 -14.94 16.83
N VAL A 223 -0.28 -13.73 16.33
CA VAL A 223 -0.73 -13.44 14.97
C VAL A 223 0.24 -12.47 14.29
N ASN A 224 0.22 -12.43 12.96
CA ASN A 224 1.06 -11.55 12.13
C ASN A 224 0.25 -10.61 11.22
N SER A 225 -1.06 -10.57 11.41
CA SER A 225 -1.97 -9.67 10.69
C SER A 225 -2.74 -8.84 11.71
N THR A 226 -2.78 -7.52 11.50
CA THR A 226 -3.54 -6.59 12.34
C THR A 226 -5.03 -6.88 12.31
N GLU A 227 -5.59 -7.34 11.19
CA GLU A 227 -7.01 -7.71 11.08
C GLU A 227 -7.33 -8.93 11.96
N THR A 228 -6.49 -9.98 11.88
CA THR A 228 -6.62 -11.17 12.72
C THR A 228 -6.45 -10.81 14.19
N TRP A 229 -5.55 -9.89 14.50
CA TRP A 229 -5.31 -9.40 15.86
C TRP A 229 -6.55 -8.73 16.47
N HIS A 230 -7.17 -7.83 15.70
CA HIS A 230 -8.40 -7.16 16.12
C HIS A 230 -9.56 -8.16 16.29
N THR A 231 -9.71 -9.07 15.32
CA THR A 231 -10.74 -10.11 15.37
C THR A 231 -10.57 -11.03 16.59
N ALA A 232 -9.35 -11.41 16.92
CA ALA A 232 -9.04 -12.21 18.10
C ALA A 232 -9.41 -11.49 19.40
N CYS A 233 -9.14 -10.18 19.50
CA CYS A 233 -9.54 -9.37 20.64
C CYS A 233 -11.08 -9.28 20.78
N LEU A 234 -11.78 -9.03 19.66
CA LEU A 234 -13.25 -9.02 19.63
C LEU A 234 -13.84 -10.38 20.04
N ALA A 235 -13.20 -11.49 19.67
CA ALA A 235 -13.58 -12.83 20.06
C ALA A 235 -13.26 -13.18 21.53
N GLY A 236 -12.70 -12.24 22.31
CA GLY A 236 -12.42 -12.45 23.73
C GLY A 236 -11.17 -13.27 24.04
N LEU A 237 -10.20 -13.32 23.10
CA LEU A 237 -8.98 -14.12 23.29
C LEU A 237 -7.88 -13.40 24.09
N GLY A 238 -8.04 -12.09 24.36
CA GLY A 238 -7.09 -11.34 25.16
C GLY A 238 -7.08 -9.85 24.88
N ILE A 239 -6.17 -9.17 25.56
CA ILE A 239 -5.90 -7.73 25.44
C ILE A 239 -5.02 -7.49 24.21
N ILE A 240 -5.24 -6.36 23.52
CA ILE A 240 -4.35 -5.88 22.46
C ILE A 240 -3.93 -4.42 22.69
N GLN A 241 -2.78 -4.02 22.12
CA GLN A 241 -2.24 -2.66 22.16
C GLN A 241 -2.09 -2.12 20.73
N THR A 242 -3.11 -1.49 20.20
CA THR A 242 -3.25 -1.16 18.78
C THR A 242 -3.35 0.36 18.55
N PRO A 243 -3.08 0.89 17.33
CA PRO A 243 -3.42 2.25 17.00
C PRO A 243 -4.91 2.53 17.21
N ARG A 244 -5.23 3.63 17.93
CA ARG A 244 -6.63 4.01 18.25
C ARG A 244 -7.50 4.11 17.00
N ILE A 245 -6.91 4.59 15.90
CA ILE A 245 -7.61 4.75 14.63
C ILE A 245 -8.15 3.42 14.08
N ALA A 246 -7.42 2.32 14.28
CA ALA A 246 -7.80 1.00 13.78
C ALA A 246 -9.02 0.40 14.49
N VAL A 247 -9.27 0.81 15.73
CA VAL A 247 -10.35 0.29 16.57
C VAL A 247 -11.38 1.37 16.95
N ARG A 248 -11.32 2.53 16.29
CA ARG A 248 -12.18 3.69 16.59
C ARG A 248 -13.66 3.33 16.60
N GLU A 249 -14.13 2.63 15.58
CA GLU A 249 -15.52 2.25 15.45
C GLU A 249 -15.93 1.17 16.48
N ALA A 250 -15.04 0.22 16.76
CA ALA A 250 -15.28 -0.80 17.78
C ALA A 250 -15.37 -0.17 19.21
N LEU A 251 -14.54 0.83 19.50
CA LEU A 251 -14.60 1.57 20.75
C LEU A 251 -15.89 2.40 20.85
N ARG A 252 -16.31 3.06 19.75
CA ARG A 252 -17.58 3.83 19.72
C ARG A 252 -18.80 2.94 19.87
N ALA A 253 -18.77 1.76 19.25
CA ALA A 253 -19.85 0.78 19.34
C ALA A 253 -19.86 0.00 20.66
N GLY A 254 -18.84 0.16 21.51
CA GLY A 254 -18.70 -0.56 22.76
C GLY A 254 -18.35 -2.06 22.60
N THR A 255 -18.00 -2.50 21.38
CA THR A 255 -17.57 -3.88 21.12
C THR A 255 -16.11 -4.12 21.55
N LEU A 256 -15.35 -3.05 21.71
CA LEU A 256 -14.09 -3.01 22.45
C LEU A 256 -14.16 -1.93 23.52
N ILE A 257 -13.50 -2.16 24.64
CA ILE A 257 -13.41 -1.22 25.77
C ILE A 257 -11.94 -0.88 25.97
N GLU A 258 -11.64 0.42 26.10
CA GLU A 258 -10.31 0.87 26.47
C GLU A 258 -10.05 0.55 27.94
N ILE A 259 -8.87 -0.06 28.21
CA ILE A 259 -8.42 -0.43 29.55
C ILE A 259 -7.06 0.21 29.81
N LEU A 260 -6.72 0.39 31.07
CA LEU A 260 -5.44 0.94 31.52
C LEU A 260 -5.02 2.19 30.72
N PRO A 261 -5.86 3.24 30.62
CA PRO A 261 -5.57 4.41 29.79
C PRO A 261 -4.36 5.21 30.28
N GLN A 262 -3.93 5.01 31.53
CA GLN A 262 -2.74 5.61 32.12
C GLN A 262 -1.44 4.88 31.72
N TYR A 263 -1.54 3.64 31.23
CA TYR A 263 -0.39 2.81 30.84
C TYR A 263 -0.41 2.51 29.33
N ARG A 264 -0.35 3.55 28.51
CA ARG A 264 -0.28 3.40 27.06
C ARG A 264 1.16 3.22 26.60
N ALA A 265 1.32 2.46 25.55
CA ALA A 265 2.59 2.43 24.82
C ALA A 265 2.81 3.73 24.03
N ALA A 266 4.07 4.10 23.79
CA ALA A 266 4.41 5.28 22.99
C ALA A 266 3.70 5.29 21.62
N PRO A 267 3.33 6.47 21.11
CA PRO A 267 2.72 6.60 19.78
C PRO A 267 3.63 6.01 18.70
N LEU A 268 3.03 5.30 17.75
CA LEU A 268 3.74 4.74 16.61
C LEU A 268 4.09 5.83 15.58
N PRO A 269 5.35 6.00 15.21
CA PRO A 269 5.70 6.91 14.13
C PRO A 269 5.14 6.37 12.80
N VAL A 270 4.68 7.28 11.93
CA VAL A 270 4.29 6.96 10.56
C VAL A 270 5.24 7.66 9.62
N THR A 271 5.85 6.90 8.75
CA THR A 271 6.85 7.39 7.80
C THR A 271 6.50 6.97 6.38
N LEU A 272 6.73 7.87 5.43
CA LEU A 272 6.65 7.63 4.01
C LEU A 272 8.06 7.37 3.48
N HIS A 273 8.23 6.26 2.78
CA HIS A 273 9.48 5.86 2.14
C HIS A 273 9.30 5.84 0.63
N TYR A 274 10.27 6.38 -0.10
CA TYR A 274 10.25 6.42 -1.57
C TYR A 274 11.66 6.43 -2.13
N PRO A 275 11.89 5.96 -3.38
CA PRO A 275 13.21 5.91 -3.99
C PRO A 275 13.81 7.31 -4.13
N HIS A 276 15.12 7.43 -3.89
CA HIS A 276 15.87 8.63 -4.24
C HIS A 276 16.02 8.71 -5.75
N ARG A 277 14.98 9.16 -6.44
CA ARG A 277 15.02 9.46 -7.88
C ARG A 277 15.19 10.97 -8.05
N ARG A 278 16.01 11.39 -9.01
CA ARG A 278 16.19 12.82 -9.31
C ARG A 278 14.90 13.51 -9.71
N ASN A 279 13.98 12.75 -10.33
CA ASN A 279 12.66 13.24 -10.72
C ASN A 279 11.62 12.18 -10.34
N LEU A 280 10.83 12.47 -9.31
CA LEU A 280 9.59 11.73 -9.04
C LEU A 280 8.55 12.15 -10.08
N SER A 281 7.78 11.22 -10.58
CA SER A 281 6.68 11.53 -11.49
C SER A 281 5.65 12.44 -10.80
N ARG A 282 5.02 13.32 -11.58
CA ARG A 282 4.04 14.29 -11.06
C ARG A 282 2.86 13.59 -10.37
N ARG A 283 2.38 12.46 -10.93
CA ARG A 283 1.32 11.66 -10.33
C ARG A 283 1.70 11.11 -8.96
N VAL A 284 2.93 10.57 -8.81
CA VAL A 284 3.44 10.05 -7.54
C VAL A 284 3.59 11.18 -6.52
N HIS A 285 4.12 12.33 -6.95
CA HIS A 285 4.26 13.50 -6.08
C HIS A 285 2.90 13.97 -5.54
N LEU A 286 1.89 14.10 -6.40
CA LEU A 286 0.52 14.49 -6.01
C LEU A 286 -0.10 13.50 -5.02
N PHE A 287 0.05 12.20 -5.31
CA PHE A 287 -0.43 11.17 -4.40
C PHE A 287 0.26 11.25 -3.03
N MET A 288 1.59 11.44 -3.01
CA MET A 288 2.35 11.58 -1.76
C MET A 288 1.95 12.84 -0.96
N VAL A 289 1.62 13.95 -1.63
CA VAL A 289 1.10 15.16 -0.98
C VAL A 289 -0.26 14.87 -0.35
N TRP A 290 -1.20 14.35 -1.13
CA TRP A 290 -2.53 13.97 -0.66
C TRP A 290 -2.46 12.96 0.50
N LEU A 291 -1.61 11.94 0.40
CA LEU A 291 -1.39 10.93 1.43
C LEU A 291 -0.85 11.57 2.73
N THR A 292 0.10 12.51 2.58
CA THR A 292 0.69 13.23 3.70
C THR A 292 -0.37 14.05 4.45
N GLU A 293 -1.21 14.77 3.74
CA GLU A 293 -2.30 15.57 4.31
C GLU A 293 -3.33 14.68 5.00
N THR A 294 -3.75 13.61 4.32
CA THR A 294 -4.71 12.63 4.86
C THR A 294 -4.24 12.00 6.17
N ILE A 295 -2.96 11.66 6.27
CA ILE A 295 -2.41 11.05 7.49
C ILE A 295 -2.20 12.09 8.58
N LYS A 296 -1.72 13.30 8.25
CA LYS A 296 -1.52 14.38 9.21
C LYS A 296 -2.81 14.82 9.90
N GLU A 297 -3.93 14.89 9.16
CA GLU A 297 -5.24 15.23 9.72
C GLU A 297 -5.72 14.20 10.76
N ALA A 298 -5.23 12.99 10.71
CA ALA A 298 -5.61 11.90 11.62
C ALA A 298 -4.55 11.59 12.67
N ALA A 299 -3.33 12.09 12.47
CA ALA A 299 -2.22 11.99 13.42
C ALA A 299 -2.40 13.13 14.44
N GLU A 300 -2.67 12.74 15.69
CA GLU A 300 -2.67 13.63 16.86
C GLU A 300 -1.25 13.82 17.38
#